data_e36460d2577e9dd0760f47638894c00f
#
_entry.id   e36460d2577e9dd0760f47638894c00f
#
_cell.length_a   1.000
_cell.length_b   1.000
_cell.length_c   1.000
_cell.angle_alpha   90.00
_cell.angle_beta   90.00
_cell.angle_gamma   90.00
#
_symmetry.space_group_name_H-M   'P 1'
#
loop_
_entity.id
_entity.type
_entity.pdbx_description
1 polymer ?
#
loop_
_entity_poly.entity_id
_entity_poly.type
_entity_poly.pdbx_seq_one_letter_code
_entity_poly.pdbx_strand_id
1 'polypeptide(L)'
;MLTFVMKYPSRASGSLLAGLFALLAMPIVPLAAAEEFRPLFNGRDLTGWDGNPALWSVKDGAITGVVAGPETLPYNQFIIWRGGTVKDFELHAKIRQLGNNTGIQYRSQELPDVGRWSVGGYQCDIHSRLSSNGKLYEERARTTLAENGQSVVIDPQGTKWLVSQREPVKVDANQWNDFTVIARGNHVIHMINGQVTVDVVDFESKARAVEGILAFQIHRGPAMDVQIKDVLLKVLPDTPDAPFTKDRIPAGATKIESVSPAPVPAAKK
;
A
#
# COMPACT_ATOMS: atom_id res chain seq x y z
N MET A 1 -76.02 -14.47 -50.09
CA MET A 1 -75.04 -14.60 -51.14
C MET A 1 -74.90 -13.20 -51.79
N LEU A 2 -74.02 -12.37 -51.25
CA LEU A 2 -73.70 -11.03 -51.70
C LEU A 2 -72.21 -10.89 -51.92
N THR A 3 -71.88 -10.76 -53.19
CA THR A 3 -70.54 -10.55 -53.71
C THR A 3 -70.17 -9.07 -53.57
N PHE A 4 -69.13 -8.69 -52.83
CA PHE A 4 -68.65 -7.33 -52.80
C PHE A 4 -67.38 -7.22 -53.66
N VAL A 5 -67.42 -6.41 -54.69
CA VAL A 5 -66.34 -6.08 -55.58
C VAL A 5 -65.61 -4.85 -54.97
N MET A 6 -64.37 -4.93 -54.63
CA MET A 6 -63.56 -3.77 -54.29
C MET A 6 -62.85 -3.20 -55.52
N LYS A 7 -63.05 -1.93 -55.75
CA LYS A 7 -62.37 -1.11 -56.75
C LYS A 7 -61.06 -0.60 -56.23
N TYR A 8 -59.97 -0.75 -56.97
CA TYR A 8 -58.68 -0.10 -56.73
C TYR A 8 -58.68 1.32 -57.30
N PRO A 9 -58.16 2.32 -56.54
CA PRO A 9 -57.83 3.61 -57.16
C PRO A 9 -56.35 3.67 -57.54
N SER A 10 -56.12 4.44 -58.59
CA SER A 10 -54.89 4.63 -59.34
C SER A 10 -53.77 5.37 -58.60
N ARG A 11 -52.54 5.11 -59.07
CA ARG A 11 -51.23 5.70 -58.79
C ARG A 11 -51.27 7.22 -58.58
N ALA A 12 -50.62 7.64 -57.45
CA ALA A 12 -50.12 9.00 -57.34
C ALA A 12 -48.58 8.92 -57.15
N SER A 13 -47.88 9.66 -58.00
CA SER A 13 -46.46 9.84 -58.01
C SER A 13 -46.02 10.64 -56.75
N GLY A 14 -45.27 10.04 -55.83
CA GLY A 14 -44.72 10.73 -54.69
C GLY A 14 -43.17 10.71 -54.76
N SER A 15 -42.61 11.92 -54.75
CA SER A 15 -41.20 12.24 -54.83
C SER A 15 -40.39 11.54 -53.73
N LEU A 16 -39.25 10.88 -54.08
CA LEU A 16 -38.25 10.42 -53.13
C LEU A 16 -37.55 11.62 -52.49
N LEU A 17 -37.83 11.90 -51.23
CA LEU A 17 -36.93 12.66 -50.38
C LEU A 17 -35.84 11.73 -49.87
N ALA A 18 -34.63 11.87 -50.39
CA ALA A 18 -33.45 11.25 -49.85
C ALA A 18 -33.08 11.91 -48.52
N GLY A 19 -33.47 11.31 -47.40
CA GLY A 19 -33.05 11.73 -46.07
C GLY A 19 -31.59 11.34 -45.86
N LEU A 20 -30.68 12.32 -45.83
CA LEU A 20 -29.26 12.17 -45.48
C LEU A 20 -29.18 11.92 -43.97
N PHE A 21 -29.07 10.66 -43.58
CA PHE A 21 -28.73 10.30 -42.19
C PHE A 21 -27.24 10.63 -41.98
N ALA A 22 -26.98 11.81 -41.40
CA ALA A 22 -25.64 12.11 -40.86
C ALA A 22 -25.41 11.21 -39.64
N LEU A 23 -24.61 10.13 -39.78
CA LEU A 23 -24.07 9.40 -38.68
C LEU A 23 -23.13 10.37 -37.91
N LEU A 24 -23.61 10.90 -36.80
CA LEU A 24 -22.76 11.53 -35.79
C LEU A 24 -21.83 10.43 -35.22
N ALA A 25 -20.59 10.39 -35.72
CA ALA A 25 -19.53 9.62 -35.10
C ALA A 25 -19.28 10.20 -33.69
N MET A 26 -19.88 9.59 -32.67
CA MET A 26 -19.49 9.89 -31.28
C MET A 26 -18.02 9.48 -31.10
N PRO A 27 -17.18 10.36 -30.56
CA PRO A 27 -15.82 9.95 -30.22
C PRO A 27 -15.91 8.81 -29.21
N ILE A 28 -15.34 7.65 -29.57
CA ILE A 28 -15.10 6.56 -28.63
C ILE A 28 -14.03 7.09 -27.68
N VAL A 29 -14.45 7.61 -26.53
CA VAL A 29 -13.54 7.90 -25.42
C VAL A 29 -13.01 6.52 -24.99
N PRO A 30 -11.69 6.26 -25.09
CA PRO A 30 -11.16 4.99 -24.61
C PRO A 30 -11.54 4.88 -23.14
N LEU A 31 -12.27 3.82 -22.80
CA LEU A 31 -12.50 3.44 -21.42
C LEU A 31 -11.11 3.24 -20.82
N ALA A 32 -10.74 4.11 -19.86
CA ALA A 32 -9.43 3.99 -19.19
C ALA A 32 -9.27 2.53 -18.80
N ALA A 33 -8.18 1.89 -19.26
CA ALA A 33 -7.92 0.49 -18.97
C ALA A 33 -8.02 0.34 -17.45
N ALA A 34 -8.88 -0.57 -16.99
CA ALA A 34 -9.01 -0.85 -15.57
C ALA A 34 -7.61 -1.16 -15.06
N GLU A 35 -7.15 -0.37 -14.08
CA GLU A 35 -5.81 -0.51 -13.54
C GLU A 35 -5.68 -1.89 -12.91
N GLU A 36 -4.91 -2.76 -13.58
CA GLU A 36 -4.74 -4.14 -13.18
C GLU A 36 -3.56 -4.29 -12.21
N PHE A 37 -3.65 -5.29 -11.34
CA PHE A 37 -2.53 -5.70 -10.52
C PHE A 37 -1.42 -6.27 -11.39
N ARG A 38 -0.19 -5.78 -11.20
CA ARG A 38 1.02 -6.30 -11.85
C ARG A 38 1.92 -6.98 -10.82
N PRO A 39 2.50 -8.15 -11.14
CA PRO A 39 3.47 -8.79 -10.28
C PRO A 39 4.78 -7.99 -10.26
N LEU A 40 5.34 -7.78 -9.07
CA LEU A 40 6.65 -7.13 -8.86
C LEU A 40 7.77 -8.17 -8.67
N PHE A 41 7.44 -9.43 -8.44
CA PHE A 41 8.38 -10.52 -8.27
C PHE A 41 8.03 -11.66 -9.23
N ASN A 42 9.03 -12.21 -9.89
CA ASN A 42 8.87 -13.23 -10.94
C ASN A 42 8.86 -14.69 -10.40
N GLY A 43 9.07 -14.87 -9.08
CA GLY A 43 9.13 -16.18 -8.44
C GLY A 43 10.42 -16.97 -8.67
N ARG A 44 11.43 -16.42 -9.35
CA ARG A 44 12.64 -17.15 -9.78
C ARG A 44 13.94 -16.52 -9.28
N ASP A 45 14.06 -15.21 -9.41
CA ASP A 45 15.27 -14.46 -9.08
C ASP A 45 14.93 -13.05 -8.59
N LEU A 46 15.95 -12.31 -8.13
CA LEU A 46 15.78 -10.95 -7.61
C LEU A 46 15.86 -9.88 -8.70
N THR A 47 15.60 -10.20 -9.97
CA THR A 47 15.54 -9.19 -11.04
C THR A 47 14.53 -8.10 -10.69
N GLY A 48 14.96 -6.83 -10.73
CA GLY A 48 14.16 -5.68 -10.32
C GLY A 48 14.17 -5.37 -8.81
N TRP A 49 14.93 -6.16 -8.03
CA TRP A 49 15.11 -5.95 -6.60
C TRP A 49 16.59 -5.78 -6.26
N ASP A 50 16.91 -4.87 -5.33
CA ASP A 50 18.27 -4.59 -4.87
C ASP A 50 18.33 -4.65 -3.35
N GLY A 51 19.10 -5.58 -2.84
CA GLY A 51 19.34 -5.81 -1.42
C GLY A 51 20.71 -6.45 -1.22
N ASN A 52 21.16 -6.53 0.03
CA ASN A 52 22.42 -7.17 0.37
C ASN A 52 22.40 -8.65 -0.03
N PRO A 53 23.24 -9.09 -0.98
CA PRO A 53 23.24 -10.48 -1.47
C PRO A 53 23.67 -11.50 -0.42
N ALA A 54 24.31 -11.07 0.67
CA ALA A 54 24.61 -11.93 1.81
C ALA A 54 23.37 -12.24 2.68
N LEU A 55 22.30 -11.46 2.54
CA LEU A 55 21.08 -11.59 3.36
C LEU A 55 19.89 -12.06 2.53
N TRP A 56 19.81 -11.62 1.25
CA TRP A 56 18.65 -11.84 0.40
C TRP A 56 18.92 -12.84 -0.73
N SER A 57 18.01 -13.76 -0.92
CA SER A 57 18.04 -14.80 -1.96
C SER A 57 16.63 -15.13 -2.40
N VAL A 58 16.49 -16.03 -3.37
CA VAL A 58 15.19 -16.66 -3.68
C VAL A 58 15.25 -18.12 -3.24
N LYS A 59 14.27 -18.55 -2.47
CA LYS A 59 14.10 -19.92 -2.01
C LYS A 59 12.63 -20.33 -2.10
N ASP A 60 12.36 -21.48 -2.69
CA ASP A 60 11.01 -22.04 -2.84
C ASP A 60 9.99 -21.06 -3.48
N GLY A 61 10.45 -20.30 -4.50
CA GLY A 61 9.62 -19.33 -5.19
C GLY A 61 9.30 -18.06 -4.38
N ALA A 62 10.03 -17.79 -3.30
CA ALA A 62 9.87 -16.62 -2.45
C ALA A 62 11.17 -15.82 -2.30
N ILE A 63 11.08 -14.50 -2.28
CA ILE A 63 12.16 -13.64 -1.78
C ILE A 63 12.40 -14.04 -0.32
N THR A 64 13.62 -14.43 0.02
CA THR A 64 13.98 -14.93 1.34
C THR A 64 15.11 -14.09 1.92
N GLY A 65 14.86 -13.51 3.10
CA GLY A 65 15.83 -12.75 3.87
C GLY A 65 16.18 -13.49 5.16
N VAL A 66 17.48 -13.63 5.48
CA VAL A 66 17.95 -14.35 6.66
C VAL A 66 18.97 -13.52 7.43
N VAL A 67 18.81 -13.44 8.75
CA VAL A 67 19.80 -12.93 9.71
C VAL A 67 20.08 -13.99 10.75
N ALA A 68 21.34 -14.39 10.89
CA ALA A 68 21.74 -15.45 11.82
C ALA A 68 21.75 -15.01 13.29
N GLY A 69 21.80 -13.70 13.59
CA GLY A 69 21.82 -13.21 14.96
C GLY A 69 22.15 -11.72 15.10
N PRO A 70 22.17 -11.19 16.34
CA PRO A 70 22.17 -9.75 16.61
C PRO A 70 23.43 -9.00 16.15
N GLU A 71 24.55 -9.68 16.07
CA GLU A 71 25.84 -9.06 15.74
C GLU A 71 26.10 -8.92 14.25
N THR A 72 25.20 -9.43 13.41
CA THR A 72 25.41 -9.48 11.95
C THR A 72 25.01 -8.22 11.22
N LEU A 73 24.12 -7.39 11.80
CA LEU A 73 23.63 -6.16 11.17
C LEU A 73 23.84 -4.94 12.07
N PRO A 74 24.57 -3.92 11.59
CA PRO A 74 24.73 -2.65 12.33
C PRO A 74 23.44 -1.81 12.35
N TYR A 75 22.58 -1.99 11.36
CA TYR A 75 21.29 -1.28 11.18
C TYR A 75 20.32 -2.16 10.39
N ASN A 76 19.01 -1.77 10.37
CA ASN A 76 18.02 -2.42 9.53
C ASN A 76 18.39 -2.27 8.06
N GLN A 77 18.35 -3.37 7.30
CA GLN A 77 18.58 -3.38 5.87
C GLN A 77 17.32 -3.77 5.12
N PHE A 78 17.28 -3.45 3.86
CA PHE A 78 16.06 -3.64 3.06
C PHE A 78 16.42 -4.25 1.71
N ILE A 79 15.47 -4.99 1.14
CA ILE A 79 15.47 -5.29 -0.28
C ILE A 79 14.52 -4.30 -0.96
N ILE A 80 15.03 -3.51 -1.90
CA ILE A 80 14.38 -2.36 -2.50
C ILE A 80 13.91 -2.72 -3.90
N TRP A 81 12.63 -2.49 -4.19
CA TRP A 81 12.13 -2.61 -5.55
C TRP A 81 12.62 -1.44 -6.40
N ARG A 82 13.29 -1.75 -7.53
CA ARG A 82 13.91 -0.76 -8.44
C ARG A 82 13.04 -0.39 -9.63
N GLY A 83 11.77 -0.78 -9.64
CA GLY A 83 10.83 -0.45 -10.73
C GLY A 83 10.22 0.95 -10.66
N GLY A 84 10.65 1.80 -9.73
CA GLY A 84 10.20 3.20 -9.60
C GLY A 84 9.69 3.56 -8.22
N THR A 85 8.91 4.66 -8.16
CA THR A 85 8.23 5.14 -6.95
C THR A 85 6.73 4.89 -7.03
N VAL A 86 6.05 4.93 -5.90
CA VAL A 86 4.59 4.82 -5.78
C VAL A 86 4.05 5.98 -4.96
N LYS A 87 2.92 6.53 -5.43
CA LYS A 87 2.19 7.62 -4.78
C LYS A 87 0.86 7.08 -4.25
N ASP A 88 -0.10 6.89 -5.12
CA ASP A 88 -1.38 6.26 -4.83
C ASP A 88 -1.39 4.84 -5.38
N PHE A 89 -1.62 3.87 -4.50
CA PHE A 89 -1.47 2.46 -4.88
C PHE A 89 -2.24 1.53 -3.94
N GLU A 90 -2.42 0.31 -4.41
CA GLU A 90 -2.77 -0.85 -3.62
C GLU A 90 -1.71 -1.94 -3.83
N LEU A 91 -1.09 -2.39 -2.75
CA LEU A 91 -0.06 -3.44 -2.74
C LEU A 91 -0.57 -4.64 -1.98
N HIS A 92 -0.43 -5.82 -2.56
CA HIS A 92 -0.65 -7.11 -1.91
C HIS A 92 0.67 -7.87 -1.83
N ALA A 93 0.91 -8.57 -0.73
CA ALA A 93 2.05 -9.47 -0.59
C ALA A 93 1.72 -10.59 0.39
N LYS A 94 2.10 -11.83 0.06
CA LYS A 94 2.10 -12.92 1.03
C LYS A 94 3.42 -12.96 1.76
N ILE A 95 3.37 -12.89 3.08
CA ILE A 95 4.55 -12.84 3.93
C ILE A 95 4.40 -13.82 5.08
N ARG A 96 5.48 -14.52 5.40
CA ARG A 96 5.67 -15.23 6.67
C ARG A 96 7.04 -14.89 7.25
N GLN A 97 7.14 -14.87 8.58
CA GLN A 97 8.40 -14.57 9.24
C GLN A 97 8.59 -15.41 10.50
N LEU A 98 9.82 -15.80 10.77
CA LEU A 98 10.26 -16.50 11.98
C LEU A 98 11.24 -15.60 12.72
N GLY A 99 11.05 -15.46 14.02
CA GLY A 99 11.96 -14.70 14.88
C GLY A 99 11.55 -13.25 15.09
N ASN A 100 12.39 -12.29 14.70
CA ASN A 100 12.29 -10.87 15.01
C ASN A 100 11.05 -10.16 14.39
N ASN A 101 11.23 -9.05 13.71
CA ASN A 101 10.19 -8.39 12.93
C ASN A 101 10.69 -8.08 11.51
N THR A 102 9.74 -7.76 10.63
CA THR A 102 9.96 -7.28 9.28
C THR A 102 8.90 -6.22 8.97
N GLY A 103 8.85 -5.73 7.75
CA GLY A 103 7.84 -4.77 7.35
C GLY A 103 7.86 -4.46 5.85
N ILE A 104 6.74 -3.93 5.38
CA ILE A 104 6.58 -3.40 4.03
C ILE A 104 6.81 -1.89 4.11
N GLN A 105 7.92 -1.41 3.57
CA GLN A 105 8.20 0.01 3.40
C GLN A 105 7.53 0.55 2.13
N TYR A 106 6.93 1.71 2.23
CA TYR A 106 6.28 2.37 1.09
C TYR A 106 6.31 3.89 1.26
N ARG A 107 6.21 4.61 0.14
CA ARG A 107 6.41 6.07 0.12
C ARG A 107 7.67 6.47 0.89
N SER A 108 8.71 5.66 0.78
CA SER A 108 9.93 5.74 1.58
C SER A 108 11.10 6.23 0.74
N GLN A 109 12.21 6.53 1.39
CA GLN A 109 13.44 6.99 0.75
C GLN A 109 14.65 6.21 1.25
N GLU A 110 15.67 6.09 0.41
CA GLU A 110 16.96 5.55 0.82
C GLU A 110 17.69 6.54 1.73
N LEU A 111 18.41 6.01 2.71
CA LEU A 111 19.17 6.77 3.71
C LEU A 111 20.67 6.42 3.61
N PRO A 112 21.38 6.90 2.59
CA PRO A 112 22.77 6.53 2.35
C PRO A 112 23.72 6.94 3.50
N ASP A 113 23.40 8.00 4.22
CA ASP A 113 24.19 8.44 5.39
C ASP A 113 24.11 7.46 6.57
N VAL A 114 23.08 6.61 6.62
CA VAL A 114 22.96 5.51 7.59
C VAL A 114 23.74 4.28 7.11
N GLY A 115 23.67 4.03 5.82
CA GLY A 115 24.36 2.95 5.15
C GLY A 115 23.60 2.42 3.93
N ARG A 116 24.27 1.57 3.16
CA ARG A 116 23.71 0.95 1.97
C ARG A 116 22.49 0.11 2.32
N TRP A 117 21.44 0.20 1.51
CA TRP A 117 20.15 -0.46 1.71
C TRP A 117 19.42 -0.06 3.01
N SER A 118 19.77 1.08 3.61
CA SER A 118 18.96 1.65 4.67
C SER A 118 17.83 2.48 4.07
N VAL A 119 16.62 2.36 4.63
CA VAL A 119 15.41 3.02 4.14
C VAL A 119 14.69 3.65 5.32
N GLY A 120 14.02 4.78 5.10
CA GLY A 120 13.15 5.46 6.07
C GLY A 120 11.85 5.91 5.43
N GLY A 121 10.78 5.95 6.20
CA GLY A 121 9.44 6.31 5.78
C GLY A 121 8.37 5.39 6.34
N TYR A 122 7.18 5.39 5.74
CA TYR A 122 6.05 4.57 6.20
C TYR A 122 6.33 3.07 6.07
N GLN A 123 5.94 2.34 7.11
CA GLN A 123 6.08 0.89 7.19
C GLN A 123 4.79 0.23 7.70
N CYS A 124 4.28 -0.75 6.96
CA CYS A 124 3.39 -1.75 7.52
C CYS A 124 4.25 -2.76 8.27
N ASP A 125 4.27 -2.65 9.58
CA ASP A 125 5.12 -3.48 10.44
C ASP A 125 4.55 -4.90 10.54
N ILE A 126 5.43 -5.91 10.55
CA ILE A 126 5.05 -7.33 10.63
C ILE A 126 5.81 -7.92 11.81
N HIS A 127 5.06 -8.30 12.83
CA HIS A 127 5.61 -8.68 14.13
C HIS A 127 4.83 -9.83 14.76
N SER A 128 5.49 -10.67 15.54
CA SER A 128 4.82 -11.68 16.38
C SER A 128 4.00 -11.07 17.52
N ARG A 129 4.31 -9.81 17.93
CA ARG A 129 3.53 -9.09 18.93
C ARG A 129 2.22 -8.59 18.34
N LEU A 130 1.10 -8.93 18.96
CA LEU A 130 -0.24 -8.64 18.47
C LEU A 130 -0.48 -7.16 18.15
N SER A 131 -0.18 -6.24 19.08
CA SER A 131 -0.40 -4.80 18.87
C SER A 131 0.47 -4.21 17.75
N SER A 132 1.61 -4.82 17.47
CA SER A 132 2.57 -4.33 16.49
C SER A 132 2.39 -4.96 15.11
N ASN A 133 1.63 -6.05 14.98
CA ASN A 133 1.46 -6.71 13.68
C ASN A 133 0.44 -5.96 12.81
N GLY A 134 0.88 -5.47 11.66
CA GLY A 134 0.05 -4.63 10.77
C GLY A 134 -0.08 -3.17 11.21
N LYS A 135 0.68 -2.72 12.23
CA LYS A 135 0.69 -1.32 12.64
C LYS A 135 1.27 -0.41 11.56
N LEU A 136 0.94 0.87 11.61
CA LEU A 136 1.64 1.90 10.85
C LEU A 136 2.79 2.45 11.70
N TYR A 137 3.99 2.19 11.23
CA TYR A 137 5.23 2.71 11.79
C TYR A 137 5.90 3.65 10.77
N GLU A 138 6.66 4.61 11.22
CA GLU A 138 7.49 5.42 10.34
C GLU A 138 8.96 5.24 10.73
N GLU A 139 9.66 4.48 9.89
CA GLU A 139 11.06 4.10 10.11
C GLU A 139 11.95 5.35 10.08
N ARG A 140 12.74 5.55 11.14
CA ARG A 140 13.66 6.68 11.34
C ARG A 140 13.03 8.07 11.32
N ALA A 141 11.73 8.17 11.61
CA ALA A 141 11.00 9.42 11.70
C ALA A 141 10.06 9.44 12.92
N ARG A 142 8.74 9.55 12.72
CA ARG A 142 7.74 9.73 13.80
C ARG A 142 7.42 8.43 14.58
N THR A 143 8.02 7.29 14.26
CA THR A 143 7.83 5.99 14.92
C THR A 143 6.40 5.45 14.78
N THR A 144 5.80 4.90 15.84
CA THR A 144 4.42 4.36 15.76
C THR A 144 3.40 5.47 15.56
N LEU A 145 2.66 5.38 14.45
CA LEU A 145 1.57 6.28 14.10
C LEU A 145 0.21 5.70 14.49
N ALA A 146 0.02 4.39 14.31
CA ALA A 146 -1.17 3.66 14.75
C ALA A 146 -0.83 2.20 15.04
N GLU A 147 -1.34 1.65 16.14
CA GLU A 147 -1.24 0.23 16.48
C GLU A 147 -2.34 -0.60 15.80
N ASN A 148 -2.17 -1.93 15.75
CA ASN A 148 -3.18 -2.87 15.22
C ASN A 148 -4.54 -2.68 15.93
N GLY A 149 -5.58 -2.49 15.14
CA GLY A 149 -6.95 -2.21 15.58
C GLY A 149 -7.31 -0.73 15.61
N GLN A 150 -6.37 0.20 15.38
CA GLN A 150 -6.62 1.62 15.53
C GLN A 150 -7.04 2.31 14.23
N SER A 151 -8.01 3.24 14.34
CA SER A 151 -8.21 4.32 13.38
C SER A 151 -7.70 5.62 14.00
N VAL A 152 -6.81 6.32 13.27
CA VAL A 152 -6.10 7.51 13.76
C VAL A 152 -6.21 8.65 12.78
N VAL A 153 -6.46 9.85 13.29
CA VAL A 153 -6.26 11.10 12.58
C VAL A 153 -5.01 11.78 13.14
N ILE A 154 -4.08 12.12 12.25
CA ILE A 154 -2.92 12.95 12.60
C ILE A 154 -3.24 14.36 12.12
N ASP A 155 -3.37 15.30 13.04
CA ASP A 155 -3.71 16.69 12.71
C ASP A 155 -2.55 17.44 12.04
N PRO A 156 -2.77 18.66 11.49
CA PRO A 156 -1.71 19.43 10.86
C PRO A 156 -0.53 19.80 11.76
N GLN A 157 -0.68 19.66 13.08
CA GLN A 157 0.35 19.89 14.10
C GLN A 157 1.09 18.61 14.50
N GLY A 158 0.72 17.46 13.89
CA GLY A 158 1.33 16.17 14.19
C GLY A 158 0.75 15.46 15.43
N THR A 159 -0.32 16.01 16.03
CA THR A 159 -1.00 15.34 17.14
C THR A 159 -1.77 14.13 16.60
N LYS A 160 -1.56 12.99 17.21
CA LYS A 160 -2.26 11.73 16.88
C LYS A 160 -3.52 11.59 17.71
N TRP A 161 -4.66 11.43 17.05
CA TRP A 161 -5.97 11.30 17.66
C TRP A 161 -6.53 9.90 17.39
N LEU A 162 -6.72 9.09 18.43
CA LEU A 162 -7.43 7.81 18.33
C LEU A 162 -8.91 8.10 18.12
N VAL A 163 -9.40 7.79 16.93
CA VAL A 163 -10.79 8.00 16.51
C VAL A 163 -11.64 6.77 16.82
N SER A 164 -11.10 5.59 16.58
CA SER A 164 -11.76 4.34 16.97
C SER A 164 -10.75 3.24 17.27
N GLN A 165 -11.15 2.28 18.08
CA GLN A 165 -10.41 1.08 18.44
C GLN A 165 -11.25 -0.14 18.12
N ARG A 166 -10.71 -1.04 17.31
CA ARG A 166 -11.23 -2.39 17.03
C ARG A 166 -10.41 -3.43 17.79
N GLU A 167 -10.95 -4.64 17.91
CA GLU A 167 -10.12 -5.77 18.34
C GLU A 167 -8.94 -5.96 17.37
N PRO A 168 -7.72 -6.09 17.87
CA PRO A 168 -6.55 -6.33 17.04
C PRO A 168 -6.68 -7.61 16.22
N VAL A 169 -6.32 -7.56 14.95
CA VAL A 169 -6.30 -8.72 14.06
C VAL A 169 -5.22 -9.70 14.51
N LYS A 170 -5.63 -10.94 14.82
CA LYS A 170 -4.75 -12.01 15.32
C LYS A 170 -4.39 -12.96 14.21
N VAL A 171 -3.09 -13.13 13.97
CA VAL A 171 -2.58 -14.11 13.01
C VAL A 171 -1.28 -14.74 13.55
N ASP A 172 -0.95 -15.93 13.08
CA ASP A 172 0.35 -16.53 13.29
C ASP A 172 1.33 -16.02 12.23
N ALA A 173 2.29 -15.20 12.62
CA ALA A 173 3.29 -14.65 11.72
C ALA A 173 4.19 -15.70 11.06
N ASN A 174 4.27 -16.91 11.62
CA ASN A 174 5.03 -18.03 11.05
C ASN A 174 4.30 -18.68 9.85
N GLN A 175 3.03 -18.41 9.69
CA GLN A 175 2.25 -18.86 8.55
C GLN A 175 2.20 -17.81 7.46
N TRP A 176 1.88 -18.23 6.23
CA TRP A 176 1.62 -17.30 5.15
C TRP A 176 0.38 -16.47 5.44
N ASN A 177 0.56 -15.15 5.51
CA ASN A 177 -0.53 -14.19 5.65
C ASN A 177 -0.54 -13.23 4.47
N ASP A 178 -1.74 -12.83 4.04
CA ASP A 178 -1.92 -11.81 3.01
C ASP A 178 -1.89 -10.43 3.65
N PHE A 179 -0.89 -9.62 3.27
CA PHE A 179 -0.79 -8.22 3.68
C PHE A 179 -1.24 -7.32 2.53
N THR A 180 -2.08 -6.34 2.86
CA THR A 180 -2.51 -5.31 1.92
C THR A 180 -2.18 -3.94 2.48
N VAL A 181 -1.57 -3.10 1.63
CA VAL A 181 -1.34 -1.68 1.89
C VAL A 181 -2.07 -0.86 0.83
N ILE A 182 -2.96 0.02 1.25
CA ILE A 182 -3.65 0.97 0.37
C ILE A 182 -3.24 2.38 0.79
N ALA A 183 -2.74 3.17 -0.15
CA ALA A 183 -2.42 4.58 0.07
C ALA A 183 -3.07 5.44 -1.01
N ARG A 184 -3.87 6.44 -0.59
CA ARG A 184 -4.56 7.39 -1.47
C ARG A 184 -4.50 8.79 -0.88
N GLY A 185 -3.85 9.73 -1.57
CA GLY A 185 -3.60 11.05 -1.00
C GLY A 185 -2.96 10.92 0.39
N ASN A 186 -3.57 11.49 1.39
CA ASN A 186 -3.13 11.43 2.79
C ASN A 186 -3.80 10.32 3.62
N HIS A 187 -4.50 9.37 2.99
CA HIS A 187 -5.18 8.27 3.65
C HIS A 187 -4.43 6.96 3.42
N VAL A 188 -4.17 6.21 4.49
CA VAL A 188 -3.45 4.94 4.50
C VAL A 188 -4.24 3.88 5.26
N ILE A 189 -4.37 2.69 4.67
CA ILE A 189 -5.02 1.53 5.26
C ILE A 189 -4.08 0.34 5.18
N HIS A 190 -3.89 -0.39 6.29
CA HIS A 190 -3.27 -1.71 6.28
C HIS A 190 -4.30 -2.79 6.59
N MET A 191 -4.11 -3.95 5.98
CA MET A 191 -4.95 -5.12 6.23
C MET A 191 -4.09 -6.38 6.35
N ILE A 192 -4.55 -7.33 7.15
CA ILE A 192 -4.01 -8.69 7.20
C ILE A 192 -5.17 -9.66 6.96
N ASN A 193 -5.02 -10.56 6.00
CA ASN A 193 -6.04 -11.54 5.61
C ASN A 193 -7.42 -10.89 5.39
N GLY A 194 -7.44 -9.72 4.72
CA GLY A 194 -8.65 -8.96 4.42
C GLY A 194 -9.24 -8.18 5.60
N GLN A 195 -8.64 -8.23 6.81
CA GLN A 195 -9.11 -7.50 7.98
C GLN A 195 -8.27 -6.25 8.22
N VAL A 196 -8.91 -5.08 8.39
CA VAL A 196 -8.23 -3.80 8.60
C VAL A 196 -7.51 -3.81 9.95
N THR A 197 -6.19 -3.60 9.90
CA THR A 197 -5.35 -3.43 11.10
C THR A 197 -5.19 -1.98 11.49
N VAL A 198 -4.98 -1.08 10.52
CA VAL A 198 -4.95 0.36 10.76
C VAL A 198 -5.68 1.11 9.66
N ASP A 199 -6.20 2.28 10.02
CA ASP A 199 -6.89 3.21 9.14
C ASP A 199 -6.48 4.63 9.57
N VAL A 200 -5.61 5.28 8.78
CA VAL A 200 -4.96 6.53 9.21
C VAL A 200 -5.12 7.61 8.15
N VAL A 201 -5.60 8.79 8.58
CA VAL A 201 -5.57 9.99 7.77
C VAL A 201 -4.54 10.96 8.35
N ASP A 202 -3.48 11.24 7.59
CA ASP A 202 -2.35 12.03 8.01
C ASP A 202 -2.39 13.43 7.39
N PHE A 203 -2.69 14.45 8.19
CA PHE A 203 -2.75 15.83 7.75
C PHE A 203 -1.45 16.63 8.03
N GLU A 204 -0.44 16.01 8.62
CA GLU A 204 0.85 16.67 8.90
C GLU A 204 1.69 16.82 7.63
N SER A 205 1.36 17.76 6.77
CA SER A 205 1.94 17.96 5.44
C SER A 205 3.46 18.15 5.41
N LYS A 206 4.06 18.56 6.54
CA LYS A 206 5.52 18.79 6.65
C LYS A 206 6.30 17.49 6.89
N ALA A 207 5.67 16.47 7.47
CA ALA A 207 6.33 15.24 7.88
C ALA A 207 5.90 14.02 7.04
N ARG A 208 4.64 13.99 6.59
CA ARG A 208 4.14 12.84 5.84
C ARG A 208 4.81 12.71 4.46
N ALA A 209 5.08 11.47 4.07
CA ALA A 209 5.48 11.14 2.72
C ALA A 209 4.25 10.94 1.81
N VAL A 210 4.32 11.47 0.57
CA VAL A 210 3.24 11.34 -0.44
C VAL A 210 3.63 10.40 -1.57
N GLU A 211 4.91 10.16 -1.77
CA GLU A 211 5.48 9.32 -2.81
C GLU A 211 6.83 8.75 -2.36
N GLY A 212 7.26 7.63 -2.90
CA GLY A 212 8.57 7.05 -2.64
C GLY A 212 8.69 5.59 -3.05
N ILE A 213 9.79 4.97 -2.66
CA ILE A 213 10.13 3.59 -3.00
C ILE A 213 9.32 2.57 -2.19
N LEU A 214 9.29 1.32 -2.71
CA LEU A 214 8.84 0.11 -2.02
C LEU A 214 10.04 -0.73 -1.60
N ALA A 215 9.99 -1.29 -0.38
CA ALA A 215 11.02 -2.20 0.10
C ALA A 215 10.47 -3.17 1.16
N PHE A 216 11.20 -4.26 1.40
CA PHE A 216 10.94 -5.17 2.54
C PHE A 216 12.12 -5.15 3.49
N GLN A 217 11.81 -5.14 4.78
CA GLN A 217 12.80 -5.02 5.84
C GLN A 217 13.38 -6.38 6.22
N ILE A 218 14.69 -6.38 6.52
CA ILE A 218 15.33 -7.35 7.39
C ILE A 218 15.85 -6.59 8.61
N HIS A 219 15.31 -6.93 9.79
CA HIS A 219 15.56 -6.17 11.01
C HIS A 219 16.87 -6.63 11.67
N ARG A 220 17.67 -5.66 12.14
CA ARG A 220 18.82 -5.95 13.00
C ARG A 220 18.34 -6.55 14.33
N GLY A 221 19.12 -7.40 14.94
CA GLY A 221 18.79 -7.97 16.25
C GLY A 221 18.74 -9.49 16.22
N PRO A 222 17.83 -10.13 16.97
CA PRO A 222 17.74 -11.58 17.02
C PRO A 222 17.64 -12.22 15.64
N ALA A 223 18.06 -13.48 15.55
CA ALA A 223 17.94 -14.28 14.34
C ALA A 223 16.52 -14.22 13.77
N MET A 224 16.42 -14.10 12.47
CA MET A 224 15.14 -14.07 11.76
C MET A 224 15.24 -14.66 10.37
N ASP A 225 14.11 -15.17 9.89
CA ASP A 225 13.89 -15.61 8.53
C ASP A 225 12.58 -14.97 8.04
N VAL A 226 12.59 -14.32 6.90
CA VAL A 226 11.41 -13.76 6.26
C VAL A 226 11.28 -14.27 4.83
N GLN A 227 10.08 -14.64 4.46
CA GLN A 227 9.77 -15.06 3.08
C GLN A 227 8.60 -14.24 2.54
N ILE A 228 8.73 -13.79 1.29
CA ILE A 228 7.79 -12.89 0.62
C ILE A 228 7.52 -13.41 -0.78
N LYS A 229 6.27 -13.51 -1.16
CA LYS A 229 5.84 -13.92 -2.51
C LYS A 229 4.53 -13.25 -2.90
N ASP A 230 4.07 -13.50 -4.13
CA ASP A 230 2.80 -12.98 -4.66
C ASP A 230 2.70 -11.45 -4.47
N VAL A 231 3.81 -10.75 -4.74
CA VAL A 231 3.88 -9.28 -4.61
C VAL A 231 3.19 -8.65 -5.81
N LEU A 232 2.02 -8.07 -5.59
CA LEU A 232 1.16 -7.50 -6.62
C LEU A 232 0.94 -6.02 -6.35
N LEU A 233 1.20 -5.17 -7.33
CA LEU A 233 1.00 -3.73 -7.26
C LEU A 233 -0.06 -3.27 -8.25
N LYS A 234 -1.01 -2.49 -7.77
CA LYS A 234 -1.93 -1.69 -8.56
C LYS A 234 -1.65 -0.22 -8.30
N VAL A 235 -1.21 0.51 -9.32
CA VAL A 235 -1.11 1.97 -9.26
C VAL A 235 -2.52 2.53 -9.38
N LEU A 236 -2.87 3.48 -8.54
CA LEU A 236 -4.18 4.12 -8.52
C LEU A 236 -4.08 5.52 -9.12
N PRO A 237 -5.20 6.08 -9.64
CA PRO A 237 -5.24 7.46 -10.05
C PRO A 237 -4.87 8.40 -8.90
N ASP A 238 -4.20 9.50 -9.23
CA ASP A 238 -3.86 10.54 -8.27
C ASP A 238 -5.10 11.00 -7.50
N THR A 239 -5.06 10.84 -6.19
CA THR A 239 -6.12 11.24 -5.28
C THR A 239 -5.71 12.52 -4.57
N PRO A 240 -6.47 13.60 -4.67
CA PRO A 240 -6.22 14.80 -3.87
C PRO A 240 -6.26 14.46 -2.38
N ASP A 241 -5.40 15.15 -1.60
CA ASP A 241 -5.46 15.04 -0.14
C ASP A 241 -6.86 15.43 0.37
N ALA A 242 -7.40 14.65 1.27
CA ALA A 242 -8.58 15.07 2.00
C ALA A 242 -8.25 16.35 2.80
N PRO A 243 -9.09 17.40 2.75
CA PRO A 243 -8.84 18.60 3.56
C PRO A 243 -9.03 18.30 5.03
N PHE A 244 -8.21 18.95 5.87
CA PHE A 244 -8.43 18.93 7.31
C PHE A 244 -9.59 19.84 7.70
N THR A 245 -10.54 19.27 8.43
CA THR A 245 -11.64 19.99 9.08
C THR A 245 -11.73 19.50 10.54
N LYS A 246 -12.18 20.34 11.46
CA LYS A 246 -12.20 19.97 12.89
C LYS A 246 -13.08 18.77 13.22
N ASP A 247 -14.12 18.52 12.45
CA ASP A 247 -15.03 17.39 12.57
C ASP A 247 -14.37 16.03 12.19
N ARG A 248 -13.17 16.08 11.57
CA ARG A 248 -12.34 14.88 11.38
C ARG A 248 -11.86 14.27 12.70
N ILE A 249 -11.88 15.08 13.78
CA ILE A 249 -11.57 14.64 15.14
C ILE A 249 -12.88 14.62 15.92
N PRO A 250 -13.53 13.46 16.08
CA PRO A 250 -14.79 13.35 16.85
C PRO A 250 -14.62 13.79 18.30
N ALA A 251 -15.67 14.27 18.93
CA ALA A 251 -15.63 14.72 20.33
C ALA A 251 -15.16 13.64 21.33
N GLY A 252 -15.29 12.36 20.98
CA GLY A 252 -14.80 11.23 21.79
C GLY A 252 -13.38 10.77 21.47
N ALA A 253 -12.70 11.40 20.51
CA ALA A 253 -11.33 11.03 20.16
C ALA A 253 -10.36 11.32 21.31
N THR A 254 -9.40 10.41 21.53
CA THR A 254 -8.39 10.57 22.58
C THR A 254 -7.02 10.80 21.96
N LYS A 255 -6.23 11.67 22.61
CA LYS A 255 -4.85 11.93 22.16
C LYS A 255 -3.97 10.71 22.45
N ILE A 256 -3.22 10.26 21.44
CA ILE A 256 -2.19 9.23 21.60
C ILE A 256 -0.90 9.95 22.00
N GLU A 257 -0.36 9.63 23.18
CA GLU A 257 0.94 10.14 23.58
C GLU A 257 2.06 9.53 22.73
N SER A 258 2.92 10.40 22.20
CA SER A 258 4.08 9.95 21.44
C SER A 258 5.12 9.38 22.40
N VAL A 259 5.45 8.12 22.27
CA VAL A 259 6.64 7.57 22.92
C VAL A 259 7.84 8.10 22.14
N SER A 260 8.64 8.95 22.79
CA SER A 260 9.90 9.42 22.17
C SER A 260 10.76 8.23 21.78
N PRO A 261 11.29 8.19 20.52
CA PRO A 261 12.20 7.12 20.14
C PRO A 261 13.39 7.11 21.10
N ALA A 262 13.81 5.91 21.51
CA ALA A 262 15.07 5.77 22.22
C ALA A 262 16.21 6.38 21.37
N PRO A 263 17.14 7.14 21.94
CA PRO A 263 18.21 7.74 21.17
C PRO A 263 18.96 6.67 20.39
N VAL A 264 19.03 6.83 19.07
CA VAL A 264 19.82 5.95 18.20
C VAL A 264 21.28 6.11 18.63
N PRO A 265 21.98 5.04 19.03
CA PRO A 265 23.40 5.14 19.34
C PRO A 265 24.12 5.70 18.12
N ALA A 266 24.90 6.75 18.29
CA ALA A 266 25.74 7.29 17.24
C ALA A 266 26.61 6.17 16.67
N ALA A 267 26.66 6.05 15.33
CA ALA A 267 27.56 5.11 14.69
C ALA A 267 28.98 5.38 15.20
N LYS A 268 29.59 4.40 15.82
CA LYS A 268 31.03 4.48 16.15
C LYS A 268 31.79 4.63 14.84
N LYS A 269 32.50 5.75 14.69
CA LYS A 269 33.39 6.03 13.57
C LYS A 269 34.51 5.01 13.50
#